data_8dbbbc7abef12b362f458549d14fe4aa
#
_entry.id   8dbbbc7abef12b362f458549d14fe4aa
#
_cell.length_a   1.000
_cell.length_b   1.000
_cell.length_c   1.000
_cell.angle_alpha   90.00
_cell.angle_beta   90.00
_cell.angle_gamma   90.00
#
_symmetry.space_group_name_H-M   'P 1'
#
loop_
_entity.id
_entity.type
_entity.pdbx_description
1 polymer ?
#
loop_
_entity_poly.entity_id
_entity_poly.type
_entity_poly.pdbx_seq_one_letter_code
_entity_poly.pdbx_strand_id
1 'polypeptide(L)'
;MPKGSPVSPHGRLVRRSTPLVLAAALALSATACSKEQATTTAGGVKLVKSGQLTTCTHLPYAPFQSEKGKKIVGFDVDLIDLVADDLGLTQEIVDKSFETIKTGADLNAGVCDVAAAGMTITPERKQHLDFSTPYFDANQALLARKGVKAKSLDAIKSGKIKLGSQSATTGEDTAHAGGIDSKSFESSDAELNGLRTGQVDVVIQDYPVVQNWLKDPANAAKFSVTGTVQTGEKYGFAVRKGGNAKLLAAIDKAIKKAKQDGTYKKLYEKWIGPMPAEAASQ
;
A
#
# COMPACT_ATOMS: atom_id res chain seq x y z
N MET A 1 -59.16 -45.23 -22.89
CA MET A 1 -60.67 -45.39 -23.04
C MET A 1 -61.35 -44.73 -21.85
N PRO A 2 -62.48 -44.13 -21.98
CA PRO A 2 -62.86 -43.07 -22.94
C PRO A 2 -63.54 -41.88 -22.28
N LYS A 3 -63.75 -40.82 -23.07
CA LYS A 3 -64.90 -39.95 -23.27
C LYS A 3 -65.42 -39.15 -22.07
N GLY A 4 -65.86 -37.95 -22.18
CA GLY A 4 -66.39 -37.17 -23.26
C GLY A 4 -66.76 -35.77 -22.77
N SER A 5 -66.70 -34.81 -23.68
CA SER A 5 -67.39 -33.51 -23.58
C SER A 5 -68.94 -33.75 -23.70
N PRO A 6 -69.77 -32.74 -23.40
CA PRO A 6 -69.97 -31.60 -24.30
C PRO A 6 -70.55 -30.29 -23.69
N VAL A 7 -70.36 -29.20 -24.40
CA VAL A 7 -71.31 -28.20 -24.97
C VAL A 7 -71.97 -27.12 -24.10
N SER A 8 -71.78 -25.87 -24.57
CA SER A 8 -72.44 -24.57 -24.32
C SER A 8 -73.98 -24.59 -24.44
N PRO A 9 -74.74 -23.53 -24.06
CA PRO A 9 -74.75 -22.32 -24.92
C PRO A 9 -75.09 -20.94 -24.26
N HIS A 10 -74.67 -19.92 -24.96
CA HIS A 10 -75.26 -18.58 -25.26
C HIS A 10 -76.01 -17.76 -24.21
N GLY A 11 -75.57 -16.49 -24.13
CA GLY A 11 -76.33 -15.36 -23.63
C GLY A 11 -75.75 -14.02 -24.05
N ARG A 12 -76.46 -13.29 -24.86
CA ARG A 12 -76.12 -12.07 -25.62
C ARG A 12 -75.99 -10.76 -24.81
N LEU A 13 -75.16 -9.87 -25.26
CA LEU A 13 -75.20 -8.40 -25.34
C LEU A 13 -75.82 -7.56 -24.22
N VAL A 14 -75.04 -6.53 -23.81
CA VAL A 14 -75.37 -5.09 -24.04
C VAL A 14 -74.15 -4.22 -23.90
N ARG A 15 -73.93 -3.38 -24.91
CA ARG A 15 -72.96 -2.27 -25.01
C ARG A 15 -73.26 -1.19 -23.99
N ARG A 16 -72.22 -0.65 -23.33
CA ARG A 16 -72.12 0.81 -23.05
C ARG A 16 -70.63 1.22 -22.96
N SER A 17 -70.29 2.09 -23.87
CA SER A 17 -69.03 2.77 -24.06
C SER A 17 -68.85 3.91 -23.05
N THR A 18 -67.74 3.99 -22.37
CA THR A 18 -67.16 5.23 -21.83
C THR A 18 -65.64 5.13 -21.88
N PRO A 19 -64.93 6.13 -22.45
CA PRO A 19 -63.47 6.11 -22.49
C PRO A 19 -62.92 6.63 -21.18
N LEU A 20 -62.19 5.80 -20.45
CA LEU A 20 -61.38 6.22 -19.32
C LEU A 20 -59.97 6.38 -19.81
N VAL A 21 -59.52 7.63 -19.86
CA VAL A 21 -58.13 8.02 -20.16
C VAL A 21 -57.28 7.53 -19.01
N LEU A 22 -56.49 6.49 -19.22
CA LEU A 22 -55.52 6.00 -18.27
C LEU A 22 -54.15 6.65 -18.61
N ALA A 23 -53.85 7.72 -17.87
CA ALA A 23 -52.49 8.30 -17.90
C ALA A 23 -51.54 7.32 -17.23
N ALA A 24 -50.77 6.59 -18.05
CA ALA A 24 -49.66 5.77 -17.58
C ALA A 24 -48.49 6.66 -17.23
N ALA A 25 -48.33 6.99 -15.96
CA ALA A 25 -47.09 7.57 -15.43
C ALA A 25 -46.01 6.50 -15.44
N LEU A 26 -45.15 6.46 -16.47
CA LEU A 26 -43.87 5.74 -16.43
C LEU A 26 -42.94 6.44 -15.45
N ALA A 27 -42.90 5.94 -14.20
CA ALA A 27 -41.81 6.26 -13.30
C ALA A 27 -40.53 5.57 -13.84
N LEU A 28 -39.73 6.28 -14.60
CA LEU A 28 -38.34 5.88 -14.87
C LEU A 28 -37.58 5.94 -13.54
N SER A 29 -37.44 4.78 -12.90
CA SER A 29 -36.46 4.58 -11.84
C SER A 29 -35.07 4.61 -12.46
N ALA A 30 -34.51 5.81 -12.61
CA ALA A 30 -33.11 5.98 -12.90
C ALA A 30 -32.33 5.49 -11.67
N THR A 31 -31.93 4.21 -11.67
CA THR A 31 -30.85 3.72 -10.82
C THR A 31 -29.59 4.43 -11.25
N ALA A 32 -29.36 5.63 -10.70
CA ALA A 32 -28.09 6.29 -10.77
C ALA A 32 -27.11 5.41 -9.99
N CYS A 33 -26.31 4.60 -10.70
CA CYS A 33 -25.02 4.18 -10.21
C CYS A 33 -24.22 5.47 -10.01
N SER A 34 -24.26 6.05 -8.82
CA SER A 34 -23.39 7.12 -8.43
C SER A 34 -21.97 6.53 -8.38
N LYS A 35 -21.22 6.65 -9.48
CA LYS A 35 -19.76 6.66 -9.38
C LYS A 35 -19.47 7.75 -8.37
N GLU A 36 -18.87 7.37 -7.25
CA GLU A 36 -18.43 8.32 -6.23
C GLU A 36 -17.56 9.35 -6.93
N GLN A 37 -18.07 10.57 -7.02
CA GLN A 37 -17.49 11.60 -7.87
C GLN A 37 -16.32 12.17 -7.11
N ALA A 38 -15.11 12.10 -7.67
CA ALA A 38 -13.91 12.70 -7.10
C ALA A 38 -14.21 14.12 -6.60
N THR A 39 -14.00 14.36 -5.31
CA THR A 39 -14.25 15.65 -4.69
C THR A 39 -12.98 16.52 -4.72
N THR A 40 -13.14 17.83 -4.68
CA THR A 40 -12.00 18.76 -4.71
C THR A 40 -12.03 19.62 -3.45
N THR A 41 -10.89 19.68 -2.72
CA THR A 41 -10.71 20.58 -1.58
C THR A 41 -10.69 22.04 -2.01
N ALA A 42 -10.82 23.00 -1.04
CA ALA A 42 -10.65 24.42 -1.29
C ALA A 42 -9.29 24.77 -1.92
N GLY A 43 -8.22 23.97 -1.64
CA GLY A 43 -6.89 24.07 -2.26
C GLY A 43 -6.81 23.45 -3.66
N GLY A 44 -7.89 22.87 -4.16
CA GLY A 44 -7.97 22.23 -5.48
C GLY A 44 -7.26 20.88 -5.55
N VAL A 45 -7.02 20.21 -4.42
CA VAL A 45 -6.59 18.81 -4.35
C VAL A 45 -7.78 17.93 -4.68
N LYS A 46 -7.60 17.02 -5.63
CA LYS A 46 -8.62 16.01 -5.97
C LYS A 46 -8.55 14.86 -4.98
N LEU A 47 -9.69 14.42 -4.46
CA LEU A 47 -9.80 13.34 -3.48
C LEU A 47 -10.76 12.27 -3.98
N VAL A 48 -10.46 11.03 -3.65
CA VAL A 48 -11.36 9.89 -3.88
C VAL A 48 -12.60 10.05 -3.02
N LYS A 49 -12.44 10.50 -1.76
CA LYS A 49 -13.53 10.66 -0.81
C LYS A 49 -13.52 12.03 -0.14
N SER A 50 -14.69 12.66 -0.05
CA SER A 50 -14.79 14.01 0.55
C SER A 50 -14.36 14.01 2.00
N GLY A 51 -13.51 15.00 2.38
CA GLY A 51 -13.04 15.18 3.75
C GLY A 51 -11.99 14.18 4.22
N GLN A 52 -11.57 13.25 3.36
CA GLN A 52 -10.59 12.21 3.70
C GLN A 52 -9.43 12.19 2.73
N LEU A 53 -8.23 11.95 3.25
CA LEU A 53 -7.05 11.57 2.47
C LEU A 53 -6.92 10.05 2.56
N THR A 54 -7.35 9.37 1.48
CA THR A 54 -7.32 7.91 1.45
C THR A 54 -5.93 7.42 1.07
N THR A 55 -5.31 6.67 1.97
CA THR A 55 -3.92 6.19 1.87
C THR A 55 -3.90 4.68 1.65
N CYS A 56 -3.38 4.22 0.52
CA CYS A 56 -3.06 2.80 0.31
C CYS A 56 -1.74 2.46 0.98
N THR A 57 -1.73 1.36 1.71
CA THR A 57 -0.54 0.79 2.33
C THR A 57 -0.57 -0.73 2.24
N HIS A 58 0.54 -1.39 2.56
CA HIS A 58 0.61 -2.85 2.70
C HIS A 58 1.04 -3.21 4.11
N LEU A 59 0.26 -4.06 4.79
CA LEU A 59 0.44 -4.42 6.19
C LEU A 59 0.87 -5.88 6.35
N PRO A 60 1.70 -6.13 7.38
CA PRO A 60 2.45 -5.16 8.17
C PRO A 60 3.80 -4.82 7.53
N TYR A 61 4.32 -3.63 7.76
CA TYR A 61 5.68 -3.23 7.38
C TYR A 61 6.29 -2.29 8.43
N ALA A 62 6.34 -2.76 9.68
CA ALA A 62 6.90 -1.97 10.78
C ALA A 62 8.42 -1.72 10.57
N PRO A 63 8.89 -0.51 10.86
CA PRO A 63 8.30 0.57 11.63
C PRO A 63 7.51 1.62 10.82
N PHE A 64 7.33 1.43 9.51
CA PHE A 64 6.68 2.39 8.62
C PHE A 64 5.16 2.35 8.73
N GLN A 65 4.56 1.15 8.70
CA GLN A 65 3.13 0.92 8.94
C GLN A 65 2.88 -0.45 9.56
N SER A 66 2.04 -0.50 10.57
CA SER A 66 1.66 -1.73 11.25
C SER A 66 0.40 -1.56 12.07
N GLU A 67 -0.25 -2.66 12.39
CA GLU A 67 -1.40 -2.64 13.30
C GLU A 67 -0.96 -2.53 14.77
N LYS A 68 -1.64 -1.64 15.51
CA LYS A 68 -1.57 -1.56 16.98
C LYS A 68 -2.99 -1.54 17.54
N GLY A 69 -3.47 -2.69 17.94
CA GLY A 69 -4.87 -2.88 18.28
C GLY A 69 -5.78 -2.66 17.05
N LYS A 70 -6.67 -1.67 17.13
CA LYS A 70 -7.56 -1.30 16.01
C LYS A 70 -7.04 -0.16 15.14
N LYS A 71 -5.83 0.31 15.39
CA LYS A 71 -5.23 1.44 14.67
C LYS A 71 -4.06 0.98 13.83
N ILE A 72 -3.92 1.58 12.67
CA ILE A 72 -2.70 1.48 11.88
C ILE A 72 -1.80 2.64 12.29
N VAL A 73 -0.54 2.36 12.57
CA VAL A 73 0.44 3.30 13.10
C VAL A 73 1.80 3.07 12.44
N GLY A 74 2.65 4.09 12.41
CA GLY A 74 4.00 3.97 11.88
C GLY A 74 4.56 5.30 11.40
N PHE A 75 5.78 5.26 10.89
CA PHE A 75 6.47 6.44 10.42
C PHE A 75 5.79 7.06 9.19
N ASP A 76 5.42 6.24 8.22
CA ASP A 76 4.69 6.67 7.03
C ASP A 76 3.31 7.21 7.38
N VAL A 77 2.62 6.55 8.31
CA VAL A 77 1.29 6.95 8.78
C VAL A 77 1.35 8.34 9.40
N ASP A 78 2.27 8.56 10.33
CA ASP A 78 2.41 9.85 11.02
C ASP A 78 2.82 10.98 10.04
N LEU A 79 3.65 10.68 9.01
CA LEU A 79 4.01 11.68 8.00
C LEU A 79 2.81 12.06 7.11
N ILE A 80 1.96 11.11 6.73
CA ILE A 80 0.76 11.40 5.94
C ILE A 80 -0.32 12.07 6.82
N ASP A 81 -0.38 11.79 8.12
CA ASP A 81 -1.23 12.56 9.06
C ASP A 81 -0.89 14.06 9.02
N LEU A 82 0.40 14.43 8.95
CA LEU A 82 0.79 15.83 8.80
C LEU A 82 0.27 16.45 7.49
N VAL A 83 0.22 15.67 6.41
CA VAL A 83 -0.35 16.13 5.12
C VAL A 83 -1.86 16.31 5.25
N ALA A 84 -2.54 15.35 5.86
CA ALA A 84 -3.98 15.41 6.08
C ALA A 84 -4.36 16.61 6.93
N ASP A 85 -3.65 16.83 8.04
CA ASP A 85 -3.86 17.98 8.95
C ASP A 85 -3.66 19.33 8.24
N ASP A 86 -2.57 19.48 7.45
CA ASP A 86 -2.30 20.72 6.68
C ASP A 86 -3.38 20.98 5.61
N LEU A 87 -4.10 19.95 5.15
CA LEU A 87 -5.20 20.04 4.20
C LEU A 87 -6.60 20.12 4.87
N GLY A 88 -6.69 20.02 6.19
CA GLY A 88 -7.96 19.95 6.93
C GLY A 88 -8.74 18.65 6.66
N LEU A 89 -8.04 17.54 6.45
CA LEU A 89 -8.58 16.21 6.14
C LEU A 89 -8.33 15.23 7.28
N THR A 90 -9.04 14.09 7.25
CA THR A 90 -8.73 12.93 8.09
C THR A 90 -8.06 11.87 7.22
N GLN A 91 -6.99 11.24 7.68
CA GLN A 91 -6.39 10.11 6.99
C GLN A 91 -7.29 8.87 7.12
N GLU A 92 -7.58 8.22 6.00
CA GLU A 92 -8.22 6.91 5.93
C GLU A 92 -7.25 5.93 5.30
N ILE A 93 -6.91 4.84 6.00
CA ILE A 93 -5.89 3.88 5.56
C ILE A 93 -6.56 2.62 5.01
N VAL A 94 -6.14 2.21 3.82
CA VAL A 94 -6.64 1.02 3.13
C VAL A 94 -5.47 0.06 2.89
N ASP A 95 -5.56 -1.14 3.45
CA ASP A 95 -4.59 -2.21 3.20
C ASP A 95 -4.79 -2.83 1.81
N LYS A 96 -3.71 -2.92 1.04
CA LYS A 96 -3.68 -3.44 -0.33
C LYS A 96 -2.42 -4.29 -0.55
N SER A 97 -2.47 -5.18 -1.53
CA SER A 97 -1.27 -5.89 -1.98
C SER A 97 -0.19 -4.89 -2.45
N PHE A 98 1.06 -5.10 -2.05
CA PHE A 98 2.16 -4.25 -2.49
C PHE A 98 2.32 -4.25 -4.02
N GLU A 99 2.01 -5.37 -4.69
CA GLU A 99 2.03 -5.48 -6.14
C GLU A 99 1.08 -4.48 -6.82
N THR A 100 -0.15 -4.33 -6.31
CA THR A 100 -1.12 -3.38 -6.89
C THR A 100 -0.80 -1.93 -6.56
N ILE A 101 -0.15 -1.70 -5.42
CA ILE A 101 0.35 -0.37 -5.04
C ILE A 101 1.50 0.06 -5.95
N LYS A 102 2.56 -0.78 -6.11
CA LYS A 102 3.77 -0.42 -6.86
C LYS A 102 3.50 -0.20 -8.35
N THR A 103 2.53 -0.92 -8.91
CA THR A 103 2.10 -0.75 -10.30
C THR A 103 1.19 0.45 -10.54
N GLY A 104 0.71 1.08 -9.45
CA GLY A 104 -0.25 2.18 -9.51
C GLY A 104 -1.68 1.74 -9.80
N ALA A 105 -1.98 0.44 -9.80
CA ALA A 105 -3.31 -0.08 -10.12
C ALA A 105 -4.38 0.48 -9.17
N ASP A 106 -4.14 0.50 -7.86
CA ASP A 106 -5.07 1.02 -6.86
C ASP A 106 -5.28 2.54 -7.00
N LEU A 107 -4.20 3.30 -7.24
CA LEU A 107 -4.26 4.75 -7.47
C LEU A 107 -5.02 5.09 -8.77
N ASN A 108 -4.79 4.32 -9.84
CA ASN A 108 -5.47 4.51 -11.10
C ASN A 108 -6.95 4.12 -11.06
N ALA A 109 -7.28 3.12 -10.24
CA ALA A 109 -8.67 2.71 -10.00
C ALA A 109 -9.43 3.67 -9.07
N GLY A 110 -8.75 4.66 -8.47
CA GLY A 110 -9.35 5.59 -7.52
C GLY A 110 -9.71 4.91 -6.19
N VAL A 111 -8.95 3.90 -5.78
CA VAL A 111 -9.11 3.26 -4.46
C VAL A 111 -8.52 4.15 -3.37
N CYS A 112 -7.44 4.86 -3.67
CA CYS A 112 -6.76 5.78 -2.76
C CYS A 112 -6.19 7.00 -3.51
N ASP A 113 -5.89 8.05 -2.73
CA ASP A 113 -5.31 9.31 -3.21
C ASP A 113 -3.79 9.24 -3.24
N VAL A 114 -3.21 8.56 -2.27
CA VAL A 114 -1.77 8.45 -2.04
C VAL A 114 -1.41 7.01 -1.63
N ALA A 115 -0.22 6.58 -1.99
CA ALA A 115 0.39 5.35 -1.50
C ALA A 115 1.54 5.70 -0.54
N ALA A 116 1.49 5.11 0.67
CA ALA A 116 2.49 5.21 1.73
C ALA A 116 2.79 3.79 2.23
N ALA A 117 3.88 3.20 1.78
CA ALA A 117 4.15 1.78 1.97
C ALA A 117 5.66 1.45 2.06
N GLY A 118 6.50 2.38 2.59
CA GLY A 118 7.95 2.22 2.56
C GLY A 118 8.45 2.01 1.14
N MET A 119 7.91 2.73 0.17
CA MET A 119 8.08 2.40 -1.24
C MET A 119 9.28 3.10 -1.86
N THR A 120 10.26 2.32 -2.32
CA THR A 120 11.43 2.81 -3.05
C THR A 120 11.04 3.50 -4.35
N ILE A 121 11.62 4.67 -4.59
CA ILE A 121 11.54 5.41 -5.85
C ILE A 121 12.44 4.72 -6.88
N THR A 122 11.84 4.02 -7.86
CA THR A 122 12.60 3.40 -8.96
C THR A 122 12.22 3.97 -10.32
N PRO A 123 13.10 3.88 -11.34
CA PRO A 123 12.77 4.28 -12.71
C PRO A 123 11.54 3.54 -13.28
N GLU A 124 11.38 2.25 -12.94
CA GLU A 124 10.24 1.45 -13.34
C GLU A 124 8.95 1.99 -12.75
N ARG A 125 8.91 2.19 -11.41
CA ARG A 125 7.72 2.70 -10.70
C ARG A 125 7.34 4.11 -11.17
N LYS A 126 8.32 4.96 -11.51
CA LYS A 126 8.10 6.29 -12.09
C LYS A 126 7.38 6.28 -13.44
N GLN A 127 7.35 5.16 -14.16
CA GLN A 127 6.58 5.05 -15.39
C GLN A 127 5.06 5.10 -15.12
N HIS A 128 4.64 4.64 -13.95
CA HIS A 128 3.22 4.47 -13.57
C HIS A 128 2.77 5.40 -12.44
N LEU A 129 3.71 5.97 -11.70
CA LEU A 129 3.49 6.76 -10.50
C LEU A 129 4.26 8.09 -10.56
N ASP A 130 3.72 9.12 -9.91
CA ASP A 130 4.48 10.31 -9.55
C ASP A 130 4.83 10.25 -8.08
N PHE A 131 6.09 10.54 -7.75
CA PHE A 131 6.63 10.44 -6.40
C PHE A 131 6.88 11.81 -5.79
N SER A 132 6.71 11.89 -4.47
CA SER A 132 7.17 13.01 -3.66
C SER A 132 8.70 13.14 -3.70
N THR A 133 9.21 14.24 -3.16
CA THR A 133 10.62 14.30 -2.76
C THR A 133 10.94 13.14 -1.82
N PRO A 134 12.17 12.62 -1.85
CA PRO A 134 12.58 11.54 -0.95
C PRO A 134 12.43 11.93 0.52
N TYR A 135 11.89 10.99 1.30
CA TYR A 135 11.74 11.21 2.74
C TYR A 135 12.60 10.27 3.60
N PHE A 136 13.09 9.15 3.06
CA PHE A 136 13.85 8.16 3.81
C PHE A 136 14.90 7.47 2.93
N ASP A 137 16.06 7.07 3.51
CA ASP A 137 17.09 6.28 2.81
C ASP A 137 16.81 4.78 3.01
N ALA A 138 16.77 4.03 1.92
CA ALA A 138 16.35 2.63 1.87
C ALA A 138 17.54 1.68 1.59
N ASN A 139 18.34 1.38 2.60
CA ASN A 139 19.39 0.36 2.49
C ASN A 139 18.82 -1.03 2.82
N GLN A 140 19.33 -2.07 2.14
CA GLN A 140 18.95 -3.46 2.37
C GLN A 140 19.86 -4.14 3.39
N ALA A 141 19.34 -5.13 4.11
CA ALA A 141 20.08 -5.97 5.03
C ALA A 141 19.86 -7.45 4.72
N LEU A 142 20.89 -8.23 4.97
CA LEU A 142 20.84 -9.70 4.96
C LEU A 142 20.67 -10.17 6.42
N LEU A 143 19.47 -10.65 6.77
CA LEU A 143 19.18 -11.23 8.06
C LEU A 143 19.27 -12.75 7.96
N ALA A 144 20.19 -13.35 8.68
CA ALA A 144 20.45 -14.78 8.61
C ALA A 144 20.18 -15.49 9.92
N ARG A 145 19.89 -16.78 9.85
CA ARG A 145 19.89 -17.69 10.98
C ARG A 145 21.31 -17.74 11.56
N LYS A 146 21.43 -17.77 12.87
CA LYS A 146 22.76 -17.85 13.52
C LYS A 146 23.55 -19.05 13.03
N GLY A 147 24.82 -18.83 12.70
CA GLY A 147 25.72 -19.84 12.12
C GLY A 147 25.78 -19.85 10.60
N VAL A 148 24.83 -19.23 9.91
CA VAL A 148 24.84 -19.09 8.44
C VAL A 148 25.81 -17.96 8.04
N LYS A 149 26.74 -18.25 7.12
CA LYS A 149 27.77 -17.30 6.65
C LYS A 149 27.30 -16.63 5.35
N ALA A 150 26.40 -15.65 5.46
CA ALA A 150 25.78 -14.95 4.33
C ALA A 150 26.13 -13.45 4.35
N LYS A 151 27.39 -13.09 4.18
CA LYS A 151 27.85 -11.70 4.29
C LYS A 151 27.57 -10.85 3.02
N SER A 152 27.30 -11.48 1.91
CA SER A 152 27.01 -10.84 0.62
C SER A 152 26.15 -11.76 -0.26
N LEU A 153 25.58 -11.21 -1.32
CA LEU A 153 24.84 -11.99 -2.33
C LEU A 153 25.74 -13.05 -2.98
N ASP A 154 27.02 -12.73 -3.27
CA ASP A 154 27.97 -13.70 -3.83
C ASP A 154 28.21 -14.87 -2.87
N ALA A 155 28.32 -14.61 -1.56
CA ALA A 155 28.48 -15.66 -0.56
C ALA A 155 27.21 -16.55 -0.46
N ILE A 156 26.03 -15.98 -0.63
CA ILE A 156 24.75 -16.69 -0.66
C ILE A 156 24.72 -17.60 -1.90
N LYS A 157 25.02 -17.04 -3.07
CA LYS A 157 25.02 -17.77 -4.34
C LYS A 157 26.02 -18.92 -4.36
N SER A 158 27.28 -18.66 -4.00
CA SER A 158 28.35 -19.66 -3.98
C SER A 158 28.12 -20.73 -2.92
N GLY A 159 27.55 -20.37 -1.76
CA GLY A 159 27.21 -21.27 -0.67
C GLY A 159 25.92 -22.05 -0.89
N LYS A 160 25.17 -21.77 -1.98
CA LYS A 160 23.82 -22.34 -2.24
C LYS A 160 22.87 -22.16 -1.04
N ILE A 161 22.96 -20.99 -0.38
CA ILE A 161 22.17 -20.65 0.80
C ILE A 161 20.78 -20.24 0.32
N LYS A 162 19.73 -20.72 0.98
CA LYS A 162 18.35 -20.39 0.61
C LYS A 162 18.03 -18.96 1.04
N LEU A 163 17.86 -18.09 0.04
CA LEU A 163 17.47 -16.69 0.24
C LEU A 163 15.95 -16.55 0.10
N GLY A 164 15.36 -15.76 0.99
CA GLY A 164 13.98 -15.27 0.87
C GLY A 164 13.95 -13.76 0.64
N SER A 165 12.88 -13.29 0.01
CA SER A 165 12.58 -11.88 -0.21
C SER A 165 11.08 -11.65 -0.16
N GLN A 166 10.66 -10.44 0.15
CA GLN A 166 9.26 -10.07 -0.05
C GLN A 166 8.99 -9.83 -1.54
N SER A 167 7.88 -10.35 -2.02
CA SER A 167 7.42 -10.23 -3.41
C SER A 167 7.28 -8.77 -3.85
N ALA A 168 7.65 -8.50 -5.10
CA ALA A 168 7.46 -7.20 -5.74
C ALA A 168 8.30 -6.05 -5.15
N THR A 169 9.30 -6.36 -4.31
CA THR A 169 10.18 -5.37 -3.66
C THR A 169 11.52 -5.24 -4.38
N THR A 170 12.22 -4.15 -4.09
CA THR A 170 13.61 -3.96 -4.56
C THR A 170 14.58 -4.95 -3.91
N GLY A 171 14.24 -5.55 -2.79
CA GLY A 171 14.99 -6.68 -2.20
C GLY A 171 14.95 -7.91 -3.09
N GLU A 172 13.78 -8.26 -3.64
CA GLU A 172 13.64 -9.34 -4.62
C GLU A 172 14.40 -9.02 -5.91
N ASP A 173 14.25 -7.79 -6.43
CA ASP A 173 14.97 -7.33 -7.63
C ASP A 173 16.50 -7.40 -7.43
N THR A 174 16.99 -7.02 -6.25
CA THR A 174 18.41 -7.08 -5.87
C THR A 174 18.93 -8.52 -5.83
N ALA A 175 18.14 -9.45 -5.31
CA ALA A 175 18.48 -10.88 -5.33
C ALA A 175 18.58 -11.40 -6.76
N HIS A 176 17.59 -11.11 -7.60
CA HIS A 176 17.56 -11.52 -9.01
C HIS A 176 18.72 -10.90 -9.80
N ALA A 177 19.03 -9.62 -9.60
CA ALA A 177 20.20 -8.97 -10.23
C ALA A 177 21.53 -9.62 -9.81
N GLY A 178 21.62 -10.16 -8.58
CA GLY A 178 22.71 -11.00 -8.10
C GLY A 178 22.74 -12.42 -8.67
N GLY A 179 21.73 -12.78 -9.48
CA GLY A 179 21.56 -14.12 -10.07
C GLY A 179 21.17 -15.17 -9.02
N ILE A 180 20.37 -14.76 -8.02
CA ILE A 180 19.82 -15.62 -6.99
C ILE A 180 18.31 -15.70 -7.18
N ASP A 181 17.79 -16.91 -7.34
CA ASP A 181 16.35 -17.19 -7.32
C ASP A 181 15.90 -17.26 -5.85
N SER A 182 15.46 -16.13 -5.32
CA SER A 182 14.99 -16.04 -3.95
C SER A 182 13.58 -16.61 -3.81
N LYS A 183 13.29 -17.23 -2.67
CA LYS A 183 11.94 -17.63 -2.33
C LYS A 183 11.11 -16.39 -2.01
N SER A 184 10.11 -16.13 -2.82
CA SER A 184 9.21 -14.98 -2.70
C SER A 184 8.15 -15.21 -1.61
N PHE A 185 7.85 -14.17 -0.82
CA PHE A 185 6.83 -14.14 0.22
C PHE A 185 5.92 -12.92 0.02
N GLU A 186 4.63 -13.07 0.26
CA GLU A 186 3.64 -12.01 0.03
C GLU A 186 3.78 -10.80 0.96
N SER A 187 4.27 -11.00 2.18
CA SER A 187 4.42 -9.94 3.17
C SER A 187 5.71 -10.10 3.97
N SER A 188 6.12 -9.02 4.63
CA SER A 188 7.31 -9.02 5.50
C SER A 188 7.18 -10.01 6.66
N ASP A 189 5.97 -10.20 7.20
CA ASP A 189 5.72 -11.20 8.26
C ASP A 189 5.80 -12.64 7.73
N ALA A 190 5.30 -12.88 6.51
CA ALA A 190 5.45 -14.20 5.88
C ALA A 190 6.92 -14.52 5.60
N GLU A 191 7.71 -13.52 5.17
CA GLU A 191 9.15 -13.63 4.96
C GLU A 191 9.88 -13.96 6.27
N LEU A 192 9.63 -13.20 7.35
CA LEU A 192 10.20 -13.47 8.66
C LEU A 192 9.80 -14.86 9.18
N ASN A 193 8.56 -15.28 8.96
CA ASN A 193 8.10 -16.62 9.32
C ASN A 193 8.81 -17.71 8.50
N GLY A 194 9.07 -17.46 7.21
CA GLY A 194 9.89 -18.33 6.37
C GLY A 194 11.29 -18.55 6.93
N LEU A 195 11.90 -17.49 7.48
CA LEU A 195 13.19 -17.56 8.17
C LEU A 195 13.07 -18.31 9.51
N ARG A 196 12.01 -18.06 10.30
CA ARG A 196 11.75 -18.71 11.60
C ARG A 196 11.57 -20.22 11.46
N THR A 197 10.88 -20.66 10.42
CA THR A 197 10.55 -22.06 10.17
C THR A 197 11.64 -22.83 9.39
N GLY A 198 12.68 -22.11 8.91
CA GLY A 198 13.78 -22.71 8.13
C GLY A 198 13.42 -23.03 6.68
N GLN A 199 12.36 -22.43 6.16
CA GLN A 199 12.09 -22.49 4.71
C GLN A 199 13.20 -21.80 3.93
N VAL A 200 13.78 -20.72 4.50
CA VAL A 200 14.96 -20.01 4.02
C VAL A 200 15.98 -19.87 5.17
N ASP A 201 17.24 -19.67 4.81
CA ASP A 201 18.35 -19.54 5.75
C ASP A 201 18.72 -18.07 5.99
N VAL A 202 18.40 -17.21 5.02
CA VAL A 202 18.66 -15.76 4.97
C VAL A 202 17.47 -15.09 4.32
N VAL A 203 17.19 -13.86 4.71
CA VAL A 203 16.28 -12.97 3.98
C VAL A 203 16.98 -11.68 3.62
N ILE A 204 16.59 -11.06 2.49
CA ILE A 204 16.98 -9.71 2.10
C ILE A 204 15.78 -8.79 2.29
N GLN A 205 15.93 -7.83 3.19
CA GLN A 205 14.86 -6.91 3.55
C GLN A 205 15.43 -5.55 3.94
N ASP A 206 14.62 -4.51 3.90
CA ASP A 206 15.01 -3.16 4.27
C ASP A 206 15.56 -3.11 5.71
N TYR A 207 16.71 -2.45 5.87
CA TYR A 207 17.44 -2.44 7.13
C TYR A 207 16.59 -2.00 8.34
N PRO A 208 15.74 -0.96 8.27
CA PRO A 208 14.89 -0.57 9.41
C PRO A 208 13.87 -1.64 9.81
N VAL A 209 13.33 -2.38 8.84
CA VAL A 209 12.40 -3.48 9.09
C VAL A 209 13.10 -4.62 9.81
N VAL A 210 14.30 -4.98 9.35
CA VAL A 210 15.16 -5.97 10.01
C VAL A 210 15.50 -5.55 11.44
N GLN A 211 15.88 -4.28 11.66
CA GLN A 211 16.14 -3.77 13.00
C GLN A 211 14.89 -3.84 13.88
N ASN A 212 13.71 -3.56 13.33
CA ASN A 212 12.47 -3.68 14.08
C ASN A 212 12.18 -5.15 14.47
N TRP A 213 12.39 -6.11 13.57
CA TRP A 213 12.25 -7.53 13.89
C TRP A 213 13.19 -8.00 15.02
N LEU A 214 14.40 -7.45 15.06
CA LEU A 214 15.40 -7.78 16.09
C LEU A 214 15.15 -7.12 17.45
N LYS A 215 14.17 -6.20 17.55
CA LYS A 215 13.68 -5.72 18.86
C LYS A 215 13.01 -6.84 19.67
N ASP A 216 12.47 -7.87 19.00
CA ASP A 216 11.96 -9.07 19.65
C ASP A 216 13.13 -9.95 20.10
N PRO A 217 13.30 -10.20 21.42
CA PRO A 217 14.37 -11.05 21.95
C PRO A 217 14.38 -12.47 21.36
N ALA A 218 13.21 -13.01 21.00
CA ALA A 218 13.12 -14.35 20.40
C ALA A 218 13.73 -14.38 19.00
N ASN A 219 13.62 -13.29 18.23
CA ASN A 219 14.29 -13.14 16.95
C ASN A 219 15.79 -12.88 17.12
N ALA A 220 16.16 -11.95 18.01
CA ALA A 220 17.56 -11.63 18.28
C ALA A 220 18.37 -12.83 18.82
N ALA A 221 17.70 -13.77 19.50
CA ALA A 221 18.31 -15.01 19.93
C ALA A 221 18.66 -15.96 18.79
N LYS A 222 17.92 -15.91 17.66
CA LYS A 222 18.02 -16.87 16.55
C LYS A 222 18.66 -16.29 15.29
N PHE A 223 18.58 -14.99 15.09
CA PHE A 223 18.97 -14.31 13.85
C PHE A 223 20.00 -13.22 14.11
N SER A 224 20.73 -12.85 13.07
CA SER A 224 21.66 -11.70 13.08
C SER A 224 21.78 -11.10 11.68
N VAL A 225 21.99 -9.80 11.62
CA VAL A 225 22.41 -9.14 10.37
C VAL A 225 23.81 -9.63 10.05
N THR A 226 23.98 -10.20 8.86
CA THR A 226 25.25 -10.73 8.38
C THR A 226 25.91 -9.87 7.32
N GLY A 227 25.13 -8.99 6.69
CA GLY A 227 25.59 -8.04 5.69
C GLY A 227 24.57 -6.94 5.44
N THR A 228 25.01 -5.85 4.82
CA THR A 228 24.17 -4.78 4.31
C THR A 228 24.46 -4.56 2.84
N VAL A 229 23.43 -4.23 2.07
CA VAL A 229 23.55 -3.86 0.67
C VAL A 229 23.22 -2.37 0.57
N GLN A 230 24.25 -1.57 0.24
CA GLN A 230 24.10 -0.13 0.05
C GLN A 230 23.54 0.11 -1.35
N THR A 231 22.23 0.26 -1.46
CA THR A 231 21.55 0.44 -2.74
C THR A 231 21.53 1.89 -3.20
N GLY A 232 21.66 2.83 -2.28
CA GLY A 232 21.47 4.26 -2.54
C GLY A 232 20.01 4.63 -2.81
N GLU A 233 19.10 3.69 -2.58
CA GLU A 233 17.66 3.85 -2.79
C GLU A 233 17.03 4.76 -1.74
N LYS A 234 15.92 5.36 -2.13
CA LYS A 234 15.16 6.28 -1.26
C LYS A 234 13.67 6.00 -1.36
N TYR A 235 12.95 6.16 -0.24
CA TYR A 235 11.49 6.09 -0.24
C TYR A 235 10.86 7.41 -0.65
N GLY A 236 9.70 7.30 -1.30
CA GLY A 236 8.81 8.40 -1.61
C GLY A 236 7.35 7.98 -1.47
N PHE A 237 6.50 8.94 -1.13
CA PHE A 237 5.06 8.76 -1.26
C PHE A 237 4.67 8.89 -2.72
N ALA A 238 3.70 8.08 -3.15
CA ALA A 238 3.30 8.08 -4.56
C ALA A 238 1.86 8.49 -4.75
N VAL A 239 1.61 9.18 -5.84
CA VAL A 239 0.27 9.51 -6.34
C VAL A 239 0.10 8.97 -7.76
N ARG A 240 -1.14 8.94 -8.25
CA ARG A 240 -1.43 8.53 -9.62
C ARG A 240 -0.63 9.37 -10.63
N LYS A 241 -0.04 8.71 -11.61
CA LYS A 241 0.74 9.34 -12.69
C LYS A 241 -0.06 10.42 -13.40
N GLY A 242 0.48 11.66 -13.44
CA GLY A 242 -0.18 12.81 -14.05
C GLY A 242 -1.51 13.21 -13.42
N GLY A 243 -1.87 12.61 -12.26
CA GLY A 243 -3.23 12.71 -11.73
C GLY A 243 -3.47 13.78 -10.67
N ASN A 244 -2.53 14.03 -9.77
CA ASN A 244 -2.77 14.86 -8.60
C ASN A 244 -1.54 15.68 -8.17
N ALA A 245 -1.05 16.53 -9.07
CA ALA A 245 0.13 17.37 -8.82
C ALA A 245 -0.02 18.27 -7.58
N LYS A 246 -1.25 18.71 -7.25
CA LYS A 246 -1.51 19.53 -6.08
C LYS A 246 -1.36 18.75 -4.77
N LEU A 247 -1.80 17.49 -4.75
CA LEU A 247 -1.57 16.62 -3.59
C LEU A 247 -0.07 16.34 -3.43
N LEU A 248 0.62 16.05 -4.53
CA LEU A 248 2.06 15.82 -4.49
C LEU A 248 2.82 17.04 -3.93
N ALA A 249 2.46 18.25 -4.38
CA ALA A 249 3.03 19.48 -3.86
C ALA A 249 2.70 19.71 -2.35
N ALA A 250 1.51 19.30 -1.90
CA ALA A 250 1.15 19.37 -0.48
C ALA A 250 1.99 18.39 0.36
N ILE A 251 2.21 17.17 -0.15
CA ILE A 251 3.08 16.17 0.48
C ILE A 251 4.51 16.71 0.61
N ASP A 252 5.09 17.22 -0.49
CA ASP A 252 6.44 17.79 -0.49
C ASP A 252 6.58 18.95 0.49
N LYS A 253 5.57 19.83 0.55
CA LYS A 253 5.52 20.94 1.49
C LYS A 253 5.50 20.44 2.95
N ALA A 254 4.68 19.43 3.26
CA ALA A 254 4.58 18.87 4.61
C ALA A 254 5.88 18.21 5.05
N ILE A 255 6.50 17.40 4.18
CA ILE A 255 7.82 16.79 4.44
C ILE A 255 8.88 17.87 4.71
N LYS A 256 8.94 18.89 3.86
CA LYS A 256 9.90 20.01 4.01
C LYS A 256 9.69 20.73 5.33
N LYS A 257 8.44 21.08 5.67
CA LYS A 257 8.08 21.75 6.93
C LYS A 257 8.49 20.89 8.13
N ALA A 258 8.14 19.61 8.13
CA ALA A 258 8.48 18.69 9.20
C ALA A 258 10.00 18.55 9.42
N LYS A 259 10.79 18.57 8.35
CA LYS A 259 12.26 18.61 8.44
C LYS A 259 12.77 19.93 9.05
N GLN A 260 12.18 21.06 8.67
CA GLN A 260 12.60 22.40 9.13
C GLN A 260 12.25 22.67 10.59
N ASP A 261 11.07 22.24 11.07
CA ASP A 261 10.59 22.49 12.43
C ASP A 261 10.95 21.40 13.45
N GLY A 262 11.69 20.36 13.00
CA GLY A 262 12.14 19.25 13.83
C GLY A 262 11.09 18.18 14.10
N THR A 263 9.88 18.28 13.54
CA THR A 263 8.83 17.25 13.65
C THR A 263 9.29 15.94 13.02
N TYR A 264 9.92 15.99 11.85
CA TYR A 264 10.47 14.82 11.19
C TYR A 264 11.46 14.05 12.09
N LYS A 265 12.37 14.77 12.77
CA LYS A 265 13.32 14.15 13.71
C LYS A 265 12.59 13.44 14.86
N LYS A 266 11.56 14.07 15.44
CA LYS A 266 10.76 13.46 16.52
C LYS A 266 10.06 12.19 16.05
N LEU A 267 9.48 12.19 14.85
CA LEU A 267 8.83 11.01 14.27
C LEU A 267 9.84 9.92 13.95
N TYR A 268 11.00 10.29 13.41
CA TYR A 268 12.09 9.35 13.15
C TYR A 268 12.55 8.65 14.43
N GLU A 269 12.83 9.42 15.49
CA GLU A 269 13.26 8.88 16.79
C GLU A 269 12.17 8.04 17.46
N LYS A 270 10.88 8.38 17.27
CA LYS A 270 9.73 7.61 17.79
C LYS A 270 9.65 6.22 17.17
N TRP A 271 9.88 6.09 15.88
CA TRP A 271 9.60 4.85 15.15
C TRP A 271 10.86 4.05 14.79
N ILE A 272 11.90 4.71 14.33
CA ILE A 272 13.10 4.09 13.77
C ILE A 272 14.15 3.93 14.89
N GLY A 273 14.48 5.02 15.57
CA GLY A 273 15.53 5.11 16.56
C GLY A 273 16.32 6.42 16.42
N PRO A 274 17.49 6.52 17.07
CA PRO A 274 18.31 7.72 16.97
C PRO A 274 18.57 8.13 15.50
N MET A 275 18.27 9.39 15.17
CA MET A 275 18.43 9.87 13.81
C MET A 275 19.92 10.14 13.51
N PRO A 276 20.51 9.53 12.46
CA PRO A 276 21.87 9.80 12.04
C PRO A 276 22.05 11.28 11.66
N ALA A 277 23.23 11.86 11.94
CA ALA A 277 23.52 13.26 11.61
C ALA A 277 23.38 13.56 10.11
N GLU A 278 23.72 12.61 9.24
CA GLU A 278 23.59 12.71 7.78
C GLU A 278 22.12 12.78 7.34
N ALA A 279 21.23 12.06 8.01
CA ALA A 279 19.80 12.10 7.71
C ALA A 279 19.13 13.40 8.20
N ALA A 280 19.77 14.12 9.14
CA ALA A 280 19.29 15.42 9.64
C ALA A 280 19.60 16.58 8.68
N SER A 281 20.55 16.39 7.75
CA SER A 281 21.03 17.43 6.82
C SER A 281 20.38 17.36 5.43
N GLN A 282 19.55 16.38 5.18
CA GLN A 282 18.80 16.19 3.92
C GLN A 282 17.38 16.76 4.04
#